data_a974df09626f57acdeef388ed8e0bd26
#
_entry.id   a974df09626f57acdeef388ed8e0bd26
#
_cell.length_a   1.000
_cell.length_b   1.000
_cell.length_c   1.000
_cell.angle_alpha   90.00
_cell.angle_beta   90.00
_cell.angle_gamma   90.00
#
_symmetry.space_group_name_H-M   'P 1'
#
loop_
_entity.id
_entity.type
_entity.pdbx_description
1 polymer ?
#
loop_
_entity_poly.entity_id
_entity_poly.type
_entity_poly.pdbx_seq_one_letter_code
_entity_poly.pdbx_strand_id
1 'polypeptide(L)' 'MELKTYMCLICGWVYSEADGLPDEGIAPGTLWADVPMNWACPECGARKEDFELMEI' A
#
# COMPACT_ATOMS: atom_id res chain seq x y z
N MET A 1 -2.14 -13.19 12.65
CA MET A 1 -2.79 -12.15 11.82
C MET A 1 -2.19 -12.18 10.42
N GLU A 2 -3.05 -12.21 9.43
CA GLU A 2 -2.60 -12.25 8.06
C GLU A 2 -2.39 -10.84 7.53
N LEU A 3 -1.23 -10.63 6.94
CA LEU A 3 -0.95 -9.38 6.26
C LEU A 3 -1.50 -9.47 4.84
N LYS A 4 -2.01 -8.36 4.35
CA LYS A 4 -2.72 -8.33 3.08
C LYS A 4 -1.96 -7.52 2.05
N THR A 5 -2.40 -7.59 0.81
CA THR A 5 -1.83 -6.80 -0.28
C THR A 5 -2.92 -5.92 -0.88
N TYR A 6 -2.50 -4.75 -1.35
CA TYR A 6 -3.39 -3.79 -1.98
C TYR A 6 -2.81 -3.38 -3.32
N MET A 7 -3.66 -3.30 -4.33
CA MET A 7 -3.21 -2.98 -5.68
C MET A 7 -3.72 -1.59 -6.09
N CYS A 8 -2.82 -0.81 -6.68
CA CYS A 8 -3.20 0.46 -7.27
C CYS A 8 -4.03 0.22 -8.53
N LEU A 9 -5.23 0.79 -8.58
CA LEU A 9 -6.11 0.62 -9.73
C LEU A 9 -5.70 1.48 -10.91
N ILE A 10 -4.75 2.38 -10.73
CA ILE A 10 -4.30 3.29 -11.77
C ILE A 10 -3.12 2.69 -12.54
N CYS A 11 -2.08 2.25 -11.83
CA CYS A 11 -0.86 1.75 -12.49
C CYS A 11 -0.58 0.27 -12.23
N GLY A 12 -1.34 -0.38 -11.33
CA GLY A 12 -1.16 -1.80 -11.02
C GLY A 12 -0.05 -2.09 -10.03
N TRP A 13 0.54 -1.07 -9.41
CA TRP A 13 1.55 -1.28 -8.39
C TRP A 13 0.92 -1.91 -7.15
N VAL A 14 1.65 -2.82 -6.52
CA VAL A 14 1.13 -3.56 -5.37
C VAL A 14 1.85 -3.15 -4.09
N TYR A 15 1.08 -2.81 -3.06
CA TYR A 15 1.61 -2.58 -1.71
C TYR A 15 1.40 -3.85 -0.88
N SER A 16 2.47 -4.39 -0.35
CA SER A 16 2.41 -5.55 0.55
C SER A 16 2.60 -5.08 1.99
N GLU A 17 1.65 -5.38 2.85
CA GLU A 17 1.77 -5.04 4.27
C GLU A 17 2.98 -5.73 4.90
N ALA A 18 3.31 -6.92 4.41
CA ALA A 18 4.46 -7.66 4.94
C ALA A 18 5.78 -6.98 4.62
N ASP A 19 5.88 -6.38 3.43
CA ASP A 19 7.12 -5.74 2.97
C ASP A 19 7.22 -4.28 3.38
N GLY A 20 6.10 -3.60 3.54
CA GLY A 20 6.09 -2.17 3.80
C GLY A 20 6.71 -1.38 2.65
N LEU A 21 7.12 -0.17 2.96
CA LEU A 21 7.83 0.71 2.03
C LEU A 21 8.89 1.49 2.80
N PRO A 22 10.01 0.84 3.16
CA PRO A 22 11.05 1.53 3.94
C PRO A 22 11.54 2.80 3.28
N ASP A 23 11.58 2.84 1.95
CA ASP A 23 12.01 4.02 1.19
C ASP A 23 11.07 5.19 1.39
N GLU A 24 9.83 4.93 1.76
CA GLU A 24 8.81 5.95 2.02
C GLU A 24 8.55 6.12 3.51
N GLY A 25 9.37 5.52 4.35
CA GLY A 25 9.23 5.60 5.79
C GLY A 25 8.15 4.69 6.37
N ILE A 26 7.70 3.71 5.61
CA ILE A 26 6.69 2.77 6.06
C ILE A 26 7.37 1.44 6.39
N ALA A 27 7.42 1.11 7.67
CA ALA A 27 8.12 -0.10 8.13
C ALA A 27 7.40 -1.36 7.65
N PRO A 28 8.16 -2.45 7.41
CA PRO A 28 7.54 -3.74 7.12
C PRO A 28 6.55 -4.15 8.23
N GLY A 29 5.42 -4.70 7.82
CA GLY A 29 4.37 -5.08 8.77
C GLY A 29 3.38 -3.98 9.08
N THR A 30 3.51 -2.81 8.44
CA THR A 30 2.57 -1.71 8.64
C THR A 30 1.26 -2.04 7.96
N LEU A 31 0.18 -2.02 8.71
CA LEU A 31 -1.15 -2.28 8.16
C LEU A 31 -1.58 -1.13 7.26
N TRP A 32 -2.39 -1.45 6.26
CA TRP A 32 -2.90 -0.44 5.33
C TRP A 32 -3.58 0.72 6.07
N ALA A 33 -4.34 0.39 7.12
CA ALA A 33 -5.02 1.40 7.91
C ALA A 33 -4.04 2.36 8.62
N ASP A 34 -2.82 1.91 8.87
CA ASP A 34 -1.79 2.71 9.53
C ASP A 34 -0.96 3.53 8.56
N VAL A 35 -1.09 3.28 7.26
CA VAL A 35 -0.43 4.07 6.24
C VAL A 35 -1.04 5.47 6.24
N PRO A 36 -0.22 6.55 6.24
CA PRO A 36 -0.76 7.91 6.30
C PRO A 36 -1.78 8.18 5.20
N MET A 37 -2.81 8.94 5.52
CA MET A 37 -3.88 9.26 4.55
C MET A 37 -3.37 10.07 3.37
N ASN A 38 -2.31 10.84 3.58
CA ASN A 38 -1.71 11.65 2.53
C ASN A 38 -0.65 10.91 1.73
N TRP A 39 -0.47 9.61 2.02
CA TRP A 39 0.45 8.78 1.27
C TRP A 39 -0.05 8.61 -0.17
N ALA A 40 0.88 8.53 -1.11
CA ALA A 40 0.54 8.35 -2.51
C ALA A 40 1.37 7.22 -3.11
N CYS A 41 0.83 6.61 -4.17
CA CYS A 41 1.53 5.56 -4.89
C CYS A 41 2.87 6.09 -5.41
N PRO A 42 3.98 5.40 -5.11
CA PRO A 42 5.30 5.86 -5.57
C PRO A 42 5.49 5.78 -7.08
N GLU A 43 4.62 5.05 -7.77
CA GLU A 43 4.74 4.86 -9.21
C GLU A 43 3.92 5.87 -10.02
N CYS A 44 2.72 6.20 -9.56
CA CYS A 44 1.84 7.06 -10.33
C CYS A 44 1.24 8.21 -9.53
N GLY A 45 1.46 8.25 -8.22
CA GLY A 45 0.92 9.28 -7.36
C GLY A 45 -0.53 9.11 -6.97
N ALA A 46 -1.13 7.96 -7.26
CA ALA A 46 -2.50 7.69 -6.88
C ALA A 46 -2.64 7.68 -5.36
N ARG A 47 -3.83 8.00 -4.89
CA ARG A 47 -4.08 8.05 -3.45
C ARG A 47 -4.55 6.71 -2.92
N LYS A 48 -4.63 6.56 -1.59
CA LYS A 48 -5.08 5.31 -0.97
C LYS A 48 -6.46 4.88 -1.48
N GLU A 49 -7.33 5.83 -1.78
CA GLU A 49 -8.66 5.53 -2.28
C GLU A 49 -8.66 4.87 -3.66
N ASP A 50 -7.55 4.95 -4.36
CA ASP A 50 -7.39 4.31 -5.66
C ASP A 50 -6.79 2.91 -5.56
N PHE A 51 -6.70 2.39 -4.35
CA PHE A 51 -6.20 1.04 -4.11
C PHE A 51 -7.33 0.10 -3.73
N GLU A 52 -7.18 -1.16 -4.08
CA GLU A 52 -8.15 -2.20 -3.74
C GLU A 52 -7.46 -3.35 -3.02
N LEU A 53 -8.14 -3.88 -2.02
CA LEU A 53 -7.65 -5.05 -1.29
C LEU A 53 -7.63 -6.24 -2.25
N MET A 54 -6.48 -6.88 -2.33
CA MET A 54 -6.33 -8.11 -3.10
C MET A 54 -6.34 -9.30 -2.15
N GLU A 55 -7.37 -10.12 -2.24
CA GLU A 55 -7.45 -11.36 -1.49
C GLU A 55 -7.00 -12.49 -2.41
N ILE A 56 -5.96 -13.16 -1.97
CA ILE A 56 -5.43 -14.30 -2.70
C ILE A 56 -5.84 -15.57 -2.00
#